data_cc2f8561dcdf445ff1fb60f023890bcd
#
_entry.id   cc2f8561dcdf445ff1fb60f023890bcd
#
_cell.length_a   1.000
_cell.length_b   1.000
_cell.length_c   1.000
_cell.angle_alpha   90.00
_cell.angle_beta   90.00
_cell.angle_gamma   90.00
#
_symmetry.space_group_name_H-M   'P 1'
#
loop_
_entity.id
_entity.type
_entity.pdbx_description
1 polymer ?
#
loop_
_entity_poly.entity_id
_entity_poly.type
_entity_poly.pdbx_seq_one_letter_code
_entity_poly.pdbx_strand_id
1 'polypeptide(L)'
;INLLREGLDLPEVSLVAILDADQEGFLRSDRSLIQTVGRAARHVDGRAIFYADRVTGSMQRCLDETSRRRTVQEAFNRVHGIVPAGVHKSLDQVRFSTRVADAREGSEAREDARTRGKKQKKVAEA
;
A
#
# COMPACT_ATOMS: atom_id res chain seq x y z
N ILE A 1 -11.95 -2.67 4.27
CA ILE A 1 -10.58 -2.56 4.81
C ILE A 1 -9.63 -2.15 3.69
N ASN A 2 -9.80 -0.93 3.18
CA ASN A 2 -8.90 -0.35 2.17
C ASN A 2 -7.84 0.58 2.79
N LEU A 3 -7.83 0.74 4.09
CA LEU A 3 -6.95 1.66 4.83
C LEU A 3 -5.45 1.44 4.59
N LEU A 4 -5.04 0.23 4.24
CA LEU A 4 -3.62 -0.09 3.99
C LEU A 4 -3.19 0.11 2.53
N ARG A 5 -4.09 0.47 1.62
CA ARG A 5 -3.75 0.61 0.19
C ARG A 5 -3.21 1.98 -0.17
N GLU A 6 -3.78 3.05 0.38
CA GLU A 6 -3.44 4.43 0.03
C GLU A 6 -3.31 5.31 1.28
N GLY A 7 -2.39 6.21 1.28
CA GLY A 7 -2.29 7.31 2.25
C GLY A 7 -1.50 7.05 3.54
N LEU A 8 -1.36 5.82 4.02
CA LEU A 8 -0.59 5.54 5.24
C LEU A 8 0.88 5.23 4.92
N ASP A 9 1.75 6.06 5.41
CA ASP A 9 3.19 5.87 5.36
C ASP A 9 3.72 5.47 6.74
N LEU A 10 3.76 4.16 6.98
CA LEU A 10 4.23 3.56 8.23
C LEU A 10 5.56 2.87 7.99
N PRO A 11 6.70 3.56 8.19
CA PRO A 11 8.03 2.98 7.97
C PRO A 11 8.37 1.87 8.97
N GLU A 12 7.66 1.79 10.09
CA GLU A 12 7.84 0.78 11.15
C GLU A 12 7.24 -0.60 10.80
N VAL A 13 6.51 -0.72 9.67
CA VAL A 13 5.92 -1.99 9.26
C VAL A 13 7.03 -2.95 8.82
N SER A 14 7.34 -3.91 9.69
CA SER A 14 8.32 -4.98 9.42
C SER A 14 7.70 -6.25 8.86
N LEU A 15 6.39 -6.44 9.04
CA LEU A 15 5.68 -7.63 8.56
C LEU A 15 4.37 -7.25 7.89
N VAL A 16 4.16 -7.82 6.71
CA VAL A 16 2.87 -7.81 6.01
C VAL A 16 2.42 -9.25 5.82
N ALA A 17 1.23 -9.59 6.32
CA ALA A 17 0.60 -10.89 6.13
C ALA A 17 -0.62 -10.74 5.20
N ILE A 18 -0.64 -11.50 4.11
CA ILE A 18 -1.73 -11.50 3.14
C ILE A 18 -2.45 -12.84 3.26
N LEU A 19 -3.62 -12.82 3.88
CA LEU A 19 -4.48 -14.00 4.05
C LEU A 19 -5.24 -14.26 2.75
N ASP A 20 -5.53 -15.54 2.47
CA ASP A 20 -6.26 -15.98 1.27
C ASP A 20 -5.68 -15.34 -0.01
N ALA A 21 -4.36 -15.38 -0.14
CA ALA A 21 -3.66 -14.70 -1.24
C ALA A 21 -3.95 -15.32 -2.60
N ASP A 22 -4.44 -16.55 -2.64
CA ASP A 22 -4.86 -17.30 -3.83
C ASP A 22 -6.32 -17.02 -4.25
N GLN A 23 -7.09 -16.30 -3.45
CA GLN A 23 -8.42 -15.84 -3.84
C GLN A 23 -8.30 -14.69 -4.84
N GLU A 24 -8.20 -15.06 -6.14
CA GLU A 24 -8.04 -14.06 -7.21
C GLU A 24 -9.21 -13.07 -7.24
N GLY A 25 -8.88 -11.80 -7.40
CA GLY A 25 -9.84 -10.70 -7.45
C GLY A 25 -9.14 -9.35 -7.43
N PHE A 26 -9.90 -8.28 -7.41
CA PHE A 26 -9.36 -6.92 -7.46
C PHE A 26 -8.34 -6.63 -6.34
N LEU A 27 -8.55 -7.18 -5.13
CA LEU A 27 -7.64 -7.01 -4.00
C LEU A 27 -6.42 -7.94 -4.04
N ARG A 28 -6.40 -8.92 -4.94
CA ARG A 28 -5.34 -9.92 -5.10
C ARG A 28 -4.73 -9.88 -6.49
N SER A 29 -4.97 -8.80 -7.24
CA SER A 29 -4.24 -8.55 -8.49
C SER A 29 -2.75 -8.33 -8.19
N ASP A 30 -1.89 -8.60 -9.16
CA ASP A 30 -0.44 -8.39 -9.07
C ASP A 30 -0.09 -6.99 -8.58
N ARG A 31 -0.72 -5.94 -9.11
CA ARG A 31 -0.53 -4.54 -8.68
C ARG A 31 -0.89 -4.34 -7.20
N SER A 32 -2.02 -4.90 -6.77
CA SER A 32 -2.48 -4.80 -5.40
C SER A 32 -1.51 -5.52 -4.44
N LEU A 33 -1.05 -6.71 -4.82
CA LEU A 33 -0.07 -7.47 -4.04
C LEU A 33 1.27 -6.72 -3.94
N ILE A 34 1.79 -6.18 -5.06
CA ILE A 34 3.03 -5.39 -5.09
C ILE A 34 2.92 -4.16 -4.17
N GLN A 35 1.80 -3.43 -4.22
CA GLN A 35 1.59 -2.28 -3.34
C GLN A 35 1.57 -2.68 -1.86
N THR A 36 0.91 -3.79 -1.53
CA THR A 36 0.79 -4.29 -0.16
C THR A 36 2.15 -4.76 0.37
N VAL A 37 2.89 -5.56 -0.41
CA VAL A 37 4.26 -6.00 -0.08
C VAL A 37 5.21 -4.80 0.05
N GLY A 38 5.05 -3.79 -0.79
CA GLY A 38 5.83 -2.56 -0.77
C GLY A 38 5.74 -1.78 0.55
N ARG A 39 4.74 -2.04 1.39
CA ARG A 39 4.64 -1.43 2.73
C ARG A 39 5.73 -1.94 3.68
N ALA A 40 6.05 -3.23 3.63
CA ALA A 40 7.14 -3.80 4.42
C ALA A 40 8.54 -3.48 3.82
N ALA A 41 8.62 -3.12 2.55
CA ALA A 41 9.89 -2.87 1.87
C ALA A 41 10.67 -1.63 2.38
N ARG A 42 10.05 -0.80 3.21
CA ARG A 42 10.69 0.35 3.86
C ARG A 42 11.47 -0.01 5.13
N HIS A 43 11.19 -1.19 5.68
CA HIS A 43 11.90 -1.70 6.84
C HIS A 43 13.06 -2.58 6.38
N VAL A 44 14.22 -2.47 7.03
CA VAL A 44 15.44 -3.25 6.67
C VAL A 44 15.17 -4.75 6.74
N ASP A 45 14.46 -5.18 7.79
CA ASP A 45 14.06 -6.58 7.99
C ASP A 45 12.62 -6.84 7.54
N GLY A 46 12.12 -6.05 6.58
CA GLY A 46 10.75 -6.16 6.10
C GLY A 46 10.47 -7.51 5.45
N ARG A 47 9.35 -8.13 5.85
CA ARG A 47 8.89 -9.43 5.36
C ARG A 47 7.45 -9.35 4.88
N ALA A 48 7.16 -10.10 3.82
CA ALA A 48 5.79 -10.34 3.38
C ALA A 48 5.53 -11.85 3.38
N ILE A 49 4.40 -12.26 3.96
CA ILE A 49 3.96 -13.65 4.03
C ILE A 49 2.64 -13.76 3.29
N PHE A 50 2.59 -14.66 2.31
CA PHE A 50 1.38 -15.01 1.60
C PHE A 50 0.84 -16.32 2.19
N TYR A 51 -0.36 -16.28 2.75
CA TYR A 51 -1.10 -17.47 3.17
C TYR A 51 -2.01 -17.89 2.01
N ALA A 52 -1.74 -19.05 1.42
CA ALA A 52 -2.41 -19.54 0.23
C ALA A 52 -2.25 -21.05 0.12
N ASP A 53 -3.26 -21.74 -0.40
CA ASP A 53 -3.19 -23.17 -0.70
C ASP A 53 -2.41 -23.44 -2.00
N ARG A 54 -2.40 -22.45 -2.92
CA ARG A 54 -1.70 -22.54 -4.20
C ARG A 54 -1.13 -21.19 -4.62
N VAL A 55 -0.04 -21.22 -5.38
CA VAL A 55 0.53 -20.02 -5.98
C VAL A 55 -0.25 -19.67 -7.25
N THR A 56 -0.87 -18.49 -7.28
CA THR A 56 -1.59 -17.98 -8.45
C THR A 56 -0.66 -17.21 -9.39
N GLY A 57 -1.13 -16.98 -10.63
CA GLY A 57 -0.37 -16.17 -11.59
C GLY A 57 -0.07 -14.75 -11.10
N SER A 58 -1.00 -14.14 -10.36
CA SER A 58 -0.81 -12.82 -9.76
C SER A 58 0.22 -12.83 -8.64
N MET A 59 0.23 -13.86 -7.80
CA MET A 59 1.26 -14.06 -6.78
C MET A 59 2.64 -14.26 -7.41
N GLN A 60 2.74 -15.11 -8.44
CA GLN A 60 4.01 -15.37 -9.12
C GLN A 60 4.58 -14.08 -9.70
N ARG A 61 3.78 -13.29 -10.43
CA ARG A 61 4.24 -12.00 -10.98
C ARG A 61 4.67 -11.02 -9.89
N CYS A 62 3.98 -11.01 -8.75
CA CYS A 62 4.37 -10.18 -7.61
C CYS A 62 5.74 -10.61 -7.04
N LEU A 63 5.96 -11.91 -6.86
CA LEU A 63 7.22 -12.47 -6.35
C LEU A 63 8.38 -12.19 -7.31
N ASP A 64 8.18 -12.42 -8.61
CA ASP A 64 9.19 -12.20 -9.65
C ASP A 64 9.59 -10.72 -9.72
N GLU A 65 8.62 -9.82 -9.73
CA GLU A 65 8.89 -8.37 -9.78
C GLU A 65 9.57 -7.87 -8.50
N THR A 66 9.17 -8.37 -7.35
CA THR A 66 9.80 -8.01 -6.06
C THR A 66 11.25 -8.51 -6.02
N SER A 67 11.49 -9.74 -6.47
CA SER A 67 12.84 -10.32 -6.56
C SER A 67 13.72 -9.53 -7.54
N ARG A 68 13.19 -9.20 -8.72
CA ARG A 68 13.89 -8.38 -9.70
C ARG A 68 14.30 -7.01 -9.13
N ARG A 69 13.38 -6.31 -8.47
CA ARG A 69 13.66 -5.00 -7.85
C ARG A 69 14.74 -5.11 -6.78
N ARG A 70 14.66 -6.13 -5.93
CA ARG A 70 15.66 -6.37 -4.89
C ARG A 70 17.04 -6.60 -5.47
N THR A 71 17.17 -7.46 -6.48
CA THR A 71 18.45 -7.74 -7.15
C THR A 71 19.08 -6.45 -7.73
N VAL A 72 18.28 -5.64 -8.41
CA VAL A 72 18.76 -4.35 -8.98
C VAL A 72 19.21 -3.41 -7.87
N GLN A 73 18.45 -3.30 -6.78
CA GLN A 73 18.78 -2.41 -5.66
C GLN A 73 20.05 -2.89 -4.93
N GLU A 74 20.19 -4.18 -4.70
CA GLU A 74 21.37 -4.75 -4.04
C GLU A 74 22.63 -4.54 -4.89
N ALA A 75 22.53 -4.72 -6.21
CA ALA A 75 23.63 -4.44 -7.13
C ALA A 75 24.04 -2.96 -7.09
N PHE A 76 23.05 -2.05 -7.14
CA PHE A 76 23.28 -0.62 -7.04
C PHE A 76 23.95 -0.24 -5.71
N ASN A 77 23.42 -0.73 -4.59
CA ASN A 77 23.97 -0.47 -3.27
C ASN A 77 25.43 -0.93 -3.14
N ARG A 78 25.74 -2.12 -3.70
CA ARG A 78 27.10 -2.68 -3.68
C ARG A 78 28.07 -1.79 -4.46
N VAL A 79 27.68 -1.31 -5.64
CA VAL A 79 28.52 -0.46 -6.49
C VAL A 79 28.80 0.88 -5.81
N HIS A 80 27.81 1.44 -5.10
CA HIS A 80 27.91 2.77 -4.48
C HIS A 80 28.29 2.74 -3.00
N GLY A 81 28.55 1.56 -2.43
CA GLY A 81 28.90 1.42 -1.01
C GLY A 81 27.77 1.82 -0.05
N ILE A 82 26.50 1.71 -0.50
CA ILE A 82 25.32 2.11 0.29
C ILE A 82 24.95 0.97 1.23
N VAL A 83 24.91 1.24 2.53
CA VAL A 83 24.37 0.34 3.53
C VAL A 83 22.91 0.73 3.79
N PRO A 84 21.94 -0.17 3.55
CA PRO A 84 20.54 0.11 3.82
C PRO A 84 20.32 0.44 5.31
N ALA A 85 19.61 1.54 5.58
CA ALA A 85 19.23 1.94 6.92
C ALA A 85 17.71 2.11 7.01
N GLY A 86 17.14 1.80 8.17
CA GLY A 86 15.71 1.97 8.42
C GLY A 86 15.34 3.46 8.46
N VAL A 87 14.16 3.78 7.95
CA VAL A 87 13.59 5.12 8.05
C VAL A 87 12.86 5.22 9.39
N HIS A 88 13.34 6.10 10.28
CA HIS A 88 12.66 6.40 11.54
C HIS A 88 11.91 7.71 11.42
N LYS A 89 10.61 7.69 11.68
CA LYS A 89 9.80 8.90 11.82
C LYS A 89 9.54 9.18 13.29
N SER A 90 9.59 10.45 13.68
CA SER A 90 9.18 10.85 15.04
C SER A 90 7.67 10.63 15.21
N LEU A 91 7.22 10.40 16.45
CA LEU A 91 5.80 10.25 16.77
C LEU A 91 4.95 11.44 16.28
N ASP A 92 5.51 12.64 16.30
CA ASP A 92 4.83 13.84 15.84
C ASP A 92 4.65 13.86 14.30
N GLN A 93 5.64 13.38 13.56
CA GLN A 93 5.53 13.22 12.10
C GLN A 93 4.49 12.17 11.73
N VAL A 94 4.41 11.06 12.47
CA VAL A 94 3.39 10.03 12.25
C VAL A 94 2.00 10.59 12.55
N ARG A 95 1.81 11.26 13.69
CA ARG A 95 0.54 11.91 14.06
C ARG A 95 0.11 12.97 13.05
N PHE A 96 1.04 13.77 12.56
CA PHE A 96 0.75 14.80 11.56
C PHE A 96 0.32 14.18 10.23
N SER A 97 1.01 13.14 9.75
CA SER A 97 0.65 12.45 8.50
C SER A 97 -0.72 11.79 8.58
N THR A 98 -1.07 11.19 9.73
CA THR A 98 -2.40 10.59 9.97
C THR A 98 -3.49 11.65 9.96
N ARG A 99 -3.29 12.78 10.65
CA ARG A 99 -4.27 13.90 10.66
C ARG A 99 -4.49 14.50 9.28
N VAL A 100 -3.46 14.59 8.45
CA VAL A 100 -3.57 15.08 7.06
C VAL A 100 -4.33 14.08 6.19
N ALA A 101 -4.12 12.77 6.38
CA ALA A 101 -4.87 11.73 5.69
C ALA A 101 -6.36 11.78 6.05
N ASP A 102 -6.69 11.82 7.35
CA ASP A 102 -8.07 11.93 7.84
C ASP A 102 -8.78 13.19 7.34
N ALA A 103 -8.06 14.32 7.27
CA ALA A 103 -8.60 15.58 6.76
C ALA A 103 -8.93 15.52 5.25
N ARG A 104 -8.14 14.79 4.46
CA ARG A 104 -8.38 14.57 3.03
C ARG A 104 -9.59 13.68 2.79
N GLU A 105 -9.69 12.55 3.49
CA GLU A 105 -10.88 11.68 3.42
C GLU A 105 -12.16 12.41 3.82
N GLY A 106 -12.11 13.24 4.86
CA GLY A 106 -13.24 14.07 5.28
C GLY A 106 -13.64 15.12 4.24
N SER A 107 -12.70 15.66 3.45
CA SER A 107 -12.99 16.63 2.39
C SER A 107 -13.59 15.96 1.15
N GLU A 108 -13.08 14.81 0.73
CA GLU A 108 -13.58 14.04 -0.40
C GLU A 108 -15.00 13.51 -0.14
N ALA A 109 -15.26 12.99 1.06
CA ALA A 109 -16.59 12.54 1.46
C ALA A 109 -17.63 13.68 1.45
N ARG A 110 -17.23 14.90 1.84
CA ARG A 110 -18.12 16.10 1.78
C ARG A 110 -18.37 16.55 0.35
N GLU A 111 -17.40 16.47 -0.52
CA GLU A 111 -17.53 16.85 -1.93
C GLU A 111 -18.42 15.87 -2.70
N ASP A 112 -18.28 14.57 -2.44
CA ASP A 112 -19.14 13.52 -2.97
C ASP A 112 -20.60 13.66 -2.49
N ALA A 113 -20.83 13.95 -1.21
CA ALA A 113 -22.17 14.20 -0.67
C ALA A 113 -22.81 15.43 -1.32
N ARG A 114 -22.03 16.50 -1.55
CA ARG A 114 -22.50 17.73 -2.21
C ARG A 114 -22.85 17.51 -3.67
N THR A 115 -22.08 16.68 -4.36
CA THR A 115 -22.30 16.33 -5.78
C THR A 115 -23.54 15.45 -5.94
N ARG A 116 -23.74 14.47 -5.05
CA ARG A 116 -24.96 13.64 -5.01
C ARG A 116 -26.22 14.46 -4.72
N GLY A 117 -26.16 15.40 -3.77
CA GLY A 117 -27.27 16.30 -3.45
C GLY A 117 -27.67 17.22 -4.62
N LYS A 118 -26.69 17.72 -5.39
CA LYS A 118 -26.97 18.52 -6.60
C LYS A 118 -27.60 17.69 -7.72
N LYS A 119 -27.19 16.43 -7.91
CA LYS A 119 -27.80 15.51 -8.90
C LYS A 119 -29.25 15.19 -8.55
N GLN A 120 -29.56 14.92 -7.28
CA GLN A 120 -30.93 14.63 -6.84
C GLN A 120 -31.87 15.84 -6.99
N LYS A 121 -31.42 17.07 -6.70
CA LYS A 121 -32.22 18.27 -6.94
C LYS A 121 -32.54 18.46 -8.43
N LYS A 122 -31.59 18.24 -9.32
CA LYS A 122 -31.77 18.39 -10.76
C LYS A 122 -32.75 17.37 -11.37
N VAL A 123 -32.91 16.20 -10.74
CA VAL A 123 -33.86 15.14 -11.18
C VAL A 123 -35.28 15.42 -10.63
N ALA A 124 -35.39 16.14 -9.51
CA ALA A 124 -36.68 16.46 -8.92
C ALA A 124 -37.35 17.73 -9.54
N GLU A 125 -36.61 18.52 -10.30
CA GLU A 125 -37.08 19.73 -11.00
C GLU A 125 -37.33 19.52 -12.51
N ALA A 126 -37.17 18.28 -13.02
CA ALA A 126 -37.43 17.87 -14.40
C ALA A 126 -38.68 16.99 -14.50
#